data_a6e6fe3c35fd5de7599ff033d371843b
#
_entry.id   a6e6fe3c35fd5de7599ff033d371843b
#
_cell.length_a   1.000
_cell.length_b   1.000
_cell.length_c   1.000
_cell.angle_alpha   90.00
_cell.angle_beta   90.00
_cell.angle_gamma   90.00
#
_symmetry.space_group_name_H-M   'P 1'
#
loop_
_entity.id
_entity.type
_entity.pdbx_description
1 polymer ?
#
loop_
_entity_poly.entity_id
_entity_poly.type
_entity_poly.pdbx_seq_one_letter_code
_entity_poly.pdbx_strand_id
1 'polypeptide(L)'
;MLNWLRYFPLALSFRENVRDYVVPHGPLFPQLREQQWYIGGSRFHFAAPWANAVYGFAPFYRHSSSYSSGKHDVLSYELRSVNSDVMPNGRWQASLIYLRQWHFVGPWFSGDYGGLHMGAVLYGQPHLNDFKGTSFFHPRVFESAIADFLSSYFGHKKYGRKPYHRGPLNWKIISLSESIQAASFDIFSETGEMEKYIAFPVAHNRLIGISFSGISEDQRRYDQTPIINLMQSIINSFRLEVGPDMQAQWEEVKAYCPDMSLTTEFGELKWPVSPKDVGKSIDTSSTMTSNEVLSSPVEKLN
;
A
#
# COMPACT_ATOMS: atom_id res chain seq x y z
N MET A 1 16.26 12.95 24.47
CA MET A 1 17.72 13.17 24.53
C MET A 1 18.54 12.02 23.91
N LEU A 2 18.19 10.74 24.10
CA LEU A 2 18.95 9.61 23.52
C LEU A 2 18.84 9.50 21.98
N ASN A 3 17.82 10.07 21.35
CA ASN A 3 17.68 10.03 19.89
C ASN A 3 18.80 10.80 19.17
N TRP A 4 19.30 11.89 19.74
CA TRP A 4 20.42 12.64 19.20
C TRP A 4 21.68 11.81 19.06
N LEU A 5 21.98 10.96 20.04
CA LEU A 5 23.16 10.05 19.98
C LEU A 5 23.09 9.04 18.84
N ARG A 6 21.89 8.66 18.39
CA ARG A 6 21.70 7.75 17.26
C ARG A 6 22.06 8.37 15.91
N TYR A 7 21.96 9.69 15.79
CA TYR A 7 22.26 10.43 14.56
C TYR A 7 23.67 11.04 14.57
N PHE A 8 24.30 11.12 15.74
CA PHE A 8 25.61 11.72 15.90
C PHE A 8 26.69 11.17 14.96
N PRO A 9 26.84 9.84 14.79
CA PRO A 9 27.82 9.29 13.84
C PRO A 9 27.55 9.67 12.39
N LEU A 10 26.29 9.78 12.00
CA LEU A 10 25.89 10.17 10.64
C LEU A 10 26.10 11.67 10.41
N ALA A 11 25.81 12.47 11.42
CA ALA A 11 26.04 13.90 11.38
C ALA A 11 27.52 14.25 11.25
N LEU A 12 28.42 13.37 11.65
CA LEU A 12 29.88 13.51 11.50
C LEU A 12 30.43 12.93 10.21
N SER A 13 29.61 12.22 9.39
CA SER A 13 30.07 11.69 8.11
C SER A 13 30.50 12.81 7.16
N PHE A 14 31.57 12.59 6.40
CA PHE A 14 32.03 13.55 5.41
C PHE A 14 30.98 13.74 4.32
N ARG A 15 30.84 14.98 3.86
CA ARG A 15 30.04 15.30 2.68
C ARG A 15 30.68 14.60 1.49
N GLU A 16 30.05 13.59 0.94
CA GLU A 16 30.36 13.12 -0.40
C GLU A 16 29.84 14.15 -1.38
N ASN A 17 30.71 15.10 -1.74
CA ASN A 17 30.38 16.13 -2.71
C ASN A 17 30.41 15.52 -4.11
N VAL A 18 29.29 15.05 -4.57
CA VAL A 18 29.04 14.96 -6.00
C VAL A 18 28.18 16.16 -6.36
N ARG A 19 28.83 17.30 -6.70
CA ARG A 19 28.20 18.48 -7.33
C ARG A 19 26.86 18.88 -6.70
N ASP A 20 26.89 19.53 -5.57
CA ASP A 20 25.71 20.17 -4.91
C ASP A 20 24.63 19.24 -4.37
N TYR A 21 24.72 17.93 -4.54
CA TYR A 21 23.80 16.97 -3.99
C TYR A 21 24.25 16.46 -2.62
N VAL A 22 23.34 16.48 -1.65
CA VAL A 22 23.55 15.82 -0.38
C VAL A 22 23.01 14.40 -0.48
N VAL A 23 23.84 13.42 -0.11
CA VAL A 23 23.38 12.04 0.07
C VAL A 23 22.94 11.87 1.51
N PRO A 24 21.65 11.74 1.79
CA PRO A 24 21.16 11.57 3.15
C PRO A 24 21.43 10.16 3.65
N HIS A 25 21.69 10.03 4.95
CA HIS A 25 21.87 8.76 5.62
C HIS A 25 20.60 8.39 6.41
N GLY A 26 20.11 7.20 6.15
CA GLY A 26 18.92 6.65 6.79
C GLY A 26 19.22 5.88 8.05
N PRO A 27 18.26 5.09 8.54
CA PRO A 27 18.28 4.60 9.92
C PRO A 27 19.64 4.02 10.32
N LEU A 28 20.10 4.40 11.51
CA LEU A 28 21.41 4.08 12.06
C LEU A 28 21.73 2.58 12.16
N PHE A 29 20.70 1.76 12.08
CA PHE A 29 20.82 0.32 12.12
C PHE A 29 20.31 -0.27 10.82
N PRO A 30 21.19 -0.52 9.84
CA PRO A 30 20.80 -1.11 8.55
C PRO A 30 20.30 -2.55 8.69
N GLN A 31 20.36 -3.15 9.88
CA GLN A 31 19.85 -4.49 10.10
C GLN A 31 18.33 -4.47 10.00
N LEU A 32 17.85 -4.99 8.90
CA LEU A 32 16.45 -5.34 8.74
C LEU A 32 16.07 -6.38 9.80
N ARG A 33 14.99 -6.13 10.52
CA ARG A 33 14.43 -7.05 11.51
C ARG A 33 13.17 -7.66 10.96
N GLU A 34 13.08 -8.96 11.06
CA GLU A 34 11.88 -9.67 10.68
C GLU A 34 10.71 -9.26 11.58
N GLN A 35 9.58 -9.00 10.94
CA GLN A 35 8.30 -8.68 11.53
C GLN A 35 7.24 -9.55 10.88
N GLN A 36 6.14 -9.80 11.60
CA GLN A 36 5.06 -10.61 11.08
C GLN A 36 3.70 -10.08 11.51
N TRP A 37 2.70 -10.30 10.68
CA TRP A 37 1.29 -10.10 11.00
C TRP A 37 0.55 -11.42 10.86
N TYR A 38 -0.36 -11.70 11.80
CA TYR A 38 -1.30 -12.81 11.68
C TYR A 38 -2.54 -12.34 10.93
N ILE A 39 -2.98 -13.12 9.95
CA ILE A 39 -4.09 -12.80 9.04
C ILE A 39 -4.93 -14.06 8.86
N GLY A 40 -5.94 -14.29 9.70
CA GLY A 40 -6.83 -15.44 9.55
C GLY A 40 -6.08 -16.79 9.48
N GLY A 41 -5.17 -17.04 10.40
CA GLY A 41 -4.34 -18.25 10.42
C GLY A 41 -3.15 -18.24 9.45
N SER A 42 -3.07 -17.24 8.55
CA SER A 42 -1.91 -16.98 7.69
C SER A 42 -0.90 -16.06 8.39
N ARG A 43 0.32 -15.98 7.86
CA ARG A 43 1.36 -15.07 8.38
C ARG A 43 1.99 -14.28 7.24
N PHE A 44 1.90 -12.96 7.32
CA PHE A 44 2.63 -12.08 6.44
C PHE A 44 3.93 -11.66 7.11
N HIS A 45 5.04 -11.90 6.44
CA HIS A 45 6.38 -11.59 6.91
C HIS A 45 7.00 -10.46 6.09
N PHE A 46 7.74 -9.61 6.76
CA PHE A 46 8.58 -8.59 6.12
C PHE A 46 9.73 -8.20 7.04
N ALA A 47 10.77 -7.63 6.46
CA ALA A 47 11.92 -7.17 7.20
C ALA A 47 12.07 -5.65 7.06
N ALA A 48 12.13 -4.94 8.19
CA ALA A 48 12.28 -3.49 8.23
C ALA A 48 13.17 -3.07 9.40
N PRO A 49 13.90 -1.94 9.31
CA PRO A 49 14.66 -1.43 10.43
C PRO A 49 13.76 -0.87 11.52
N TRP A 50 14.31 -0.59 12.70
CA TRP A 50 13.60 0.15 13.74
C TRP A 50 13.20 1.54 13.23
N ALA A 51 11.97 1.95 13.55
CA ALA A 51 11.56 3.33 13.32
C ALA A 51 12.45 4.29 14.10
N ASN A 52 12.85 5.37 13.46
CA ASN A 52 13.75 6.37 14.01
C ASN A 52 13.14 7.79 13.99
N ALA A 53 11.81 7.91 14.04
CA ALA A 53 11.11 9.19 14.04
C ALA A 53 11.68 10.15 15.10
N VAL A 54 12.16 11.30 14.65
CA VAL A 54 12.89 12.27 15.49
C VAL A 54 11.96 13.25 16.19
N TYR A 55 10.83 13.60 15.57
CA TYR A 55 9.94 14.65 16.03
C TYR A 55 8.56 14.12 16.42
N GLY A 56 8.14 14.40 17.67
CA GLY A 56 6.78 14.53 18.19
C GLY A 56 5.69 13.48 17.89
N PHE A 57 5.80 12.79 16.79
CA PHE A 57 4.87 11.73 16.39
C PHE A 57 5.15 10.37 17.06
N ALA A 58 6.26 10.26 17.80
CA ALA A 58 6.62 9.05 18.53
C ALA A 58 5.51 8.48 19.44
N PRO A 59 4.66 9.28 20.11
CA PRO A 59 3.56 8.76 20.92
C PRO A 59 2.50 8.02 20.11
N PHE A 60 2.13 8.55 18.94
CA PHE A 60 1.17 7.89 18.05
C PHE A 60 1.72 6.58 17.49
N TYR A 61 3.00 6.54 17.13
CA TYR A 61 3.65 5.35 16.59
C TYR A 61 3.95 4.28 17.64
N ARG A 62 4.08 4.64 18.92
CA ARG A 62 4.18 3.65 20.00
C ARG A 62 2.92 2.81 20.13
N HIS A 63 1.74 3.39 19.94
CA HIS A 63 0.49 2.65 19.98
C HIS A 63 0.30 1.77 18.73
N SER A 64 0.68 2.22 17.55
CA SER A 64 0.65 1.38 16.34
C SER A 64 1.67 0.23 16.40
N SER A 65 2.79 0.40 17.12
CA SER A 65 3.74 -0.70 17.35
C SER A 65 3.17 -1.82 18.23
N SER A 66 2.16 -1.55 19.06
CA SER A 66 1.46 -2.57 19.81
C SER A 66 0.51 -3.41 18.93
N TYR A 67 0.00 -2.85 17.84
CA TYR A 67 -0.79 -3.61 16.86
C TYR A 67 0.09 -4.55 16.01
N SER A 68 1.34 -4.17 15.74
CA SER A 68 2.28 -4.99 14.97
C SER A 68 3.02 -6.05 15.79
N SER A 69 2.67 -6.23 17.07
CA SER A 69 3.37 -7.20 17.96
C SER A 69 3.07 -8.66 17.66
N GLY A 70 2.37 -8.96 16.55
CA GLY A 70 2.08 -10.33 16.14
C GLY A 70 1.15 -11.10 17.08
N LYS A 71 0.45 -10.41 17.97
CA LYS A 71 -0.44 -11.04 18.97
C LYS A 71 -1.90 -11.04 18.57
N HIS A 72 -2.29 -10.20 17.61
CA HIS A 72 -3.68 -10.04 17.19
C HIS A 72 -3.85 -10.41 15.73
N ASP A 73 -4.90 -11.13 15.43
CA ASP A 73 -5.30 -11.41 14.06
C ASP A 73 -5.81 -10.13 13.39
N VAL A 74 -5.23 -9.77 12.27
CA VAL A 74 -5.59 -8.58 11.49
C VAL A 74 -7.05 -8.64 11.03
N LEU A 75 -7.57 -9.83 10.70
CA LEU A 75 -8.96 -9.98 10.28
C LEU A 75 -9.98 -9.75 11.41
N SER A 76 -9.55 -9.78 12.69
CA SER A 76 -10.40 -9.46 13.82
C SER A 76 -10.60 -7.96 14.04
N TYR A 77 -9.88 -7.10 13.32
CA TYR A 77 -10.00 -5.65 13.49
C TYR A 77 -11.34 -5.15 12.96
N GLU A 78 -11.97 -4.30 13.76
CA GLU A 78 -13.19 -3.60 13.36
C GLU A 78 -12.86 -2.66 12.19
N LEU A 79 -13.58 -2.84 11.09
CA LEU A 79 -13.51 -1.93 9.98
C LEU A 79 -14.44 -0.73 10.22
N ARG A 80 -13.92 0.45 10.00
CA ARG A 80 -14.67 1.71 10.14
C ARG A 80 -14.78 2.37 8.78
N SER A 81 -15.90 3.05 8.55
CA SER A 81 -16.05 3.88 7.36
C SER A 81 -14.91 4.88 7.26
N VAL A 82 -14.29 4.94 6.10
CA VAL A 82 -13.28 5.97 5.83
C VAL A 82 -13.97 7.33 5.85
N ASN A 83 -13.33 8.33 6.47
CA ASN A 83 -13.87 9.67 6.58
C ASN A 83 -14.34 10.20 5.22
N SER A 84 -15.50 10.84 5.18
CA SER A 84 -16.11 11.43 3.98
C SER A 84 -15.19 12.45 3.27
N ASP A 85 -14.30 13.13 4.01
CA ASP A 85 -13.32 14.05 3.43
C ASP A 85 -12.25 13.31 2.61
N VAL A 86 -12.02 12.03 2.91
CA VAL A 86 -11.04 11.17 2.23
C VAL A 86 -11.71 10.34 1.15
N MET A 87 -12.91 9.81 1.45
CA MET A 87 -13.72 9.02 0.52
C MET A 87 -15.16 9.51 0.56
N PRO A 88 -15.55 10.45 -0.31
CA PRO A 88 -16.86 11.12 -0.23
C PRO A 88 -18.09 10.21 -0.28
N ASN A 89 -17.94 9.02 -0.82
CA ASN A 89 -19.05 8.06 -0.97
C ASN A 89 -19.10 6.98 0.12
N GLY A 90 -18.16 6.98 1.08
CA GLY A 90 -18.16 6.03 2.22
C GLY A 90 -18.17 4.55 1.82
N ARG A 91 -17.82 4.25 0.56
CA ARG A 91 -17.92 2.89 -0.02
C ARG A 91 -17.01 1.88 0.64
N TRP A 92 -15.85 2.32 1.11
CA TRP A 92 -14.83 1.48 1.70
C TRP A 92 -14.77 1.65 3.21
N GLN A 93 -14.58 0.54 3.89
CA GLN A 93 -14.22 0.54 5.30
C GLN A 93 -12.75 0.15 5.43
N ALA A 94 -12.10 0.66 6.47
CA ALA A 94 -10.70 0.46 6.66
C ALA A 94 -10.34 0.33 8.15
N SER A 95 -9.24 -0.38 8.40
CA SER A 95 -8.59 -0.39 9.70
C SER A 95 -7.08 -0.30 9.52
N LEU A 96 -6.45 0.63 10.22
CA LEU A 96 -4.99 0.78 10.19
C LEU A 96 -4.34 -0.41 10.92
N ILE A 97 -3.47 -1.14 10.22
CA ILE A 97 -2.73 -2.29 10.75
C ILE A 97 -1.36 -1.87 11.26
N TYR A 98 -0.69 -1.03 10.47
CA TYR A 98 0.71 -0.71 10.69
C TYR A 98 1.03 0.70 10.22
N LEU A 99 1.91 1.39 10.94
CA LEU A 99 2.44 2.68 10.54
C LEU A 99 3.87 2.82 11.06
N ARG A 100 4.81 3.12 10.17
CA ARG A 100 6.22 3.36 10.50
C ARG A 100 6.78 4.48 9.66
N GLN A 101 7.77 5.13 10.25
CA GLN A 101 8.47 6.22 9.60
C GLN A 101 9.97 6.09 9.87
N TRP A 102 10.76 6.31 8.83
CA TRP A 102 12.21 6.36 8.88
C TRP A 102 12.68 7.69 8.33
N HIS A 103 13.38 8.47 9.16
CA HIS A 103 13.97 9.73 8.76
C HIS A 103 15.38 9.54 8.22
N PHE A 104 15.72 10.39 7.29
CA PHE A 104 17.04 10.48 6.68
C PHE A 104 17.63 11.85 6.98
N VAL A 105 18.87 11.84 7.45
CA VAL A 105 19.58 13.05 7.87
C VAL A 105 20.82 13.26 7.01
N GLY A 106 21.17 14.52 6.77
CA GLY A 106 22.37 14.89 6.05
C GLY A 106 23.61 14.86 6.92
N PRO A 107 24.80 14.83 6.28
CA PRO A 107 26.09 14.93 6.97
C PRO A 107 26.24 16.31 7.63
N TRP A 108 27.18 16.40 8.60
CA TRP A 108 27.57 17.64 9.24
C TRP A 108 26.40 18.47 9.80
N PHE A 109 25.42 17.82 10.40
CA PHE A 109 24.26 18.50 10.98
C PHE A 109 23.46 19.34 9.97
N SER A 110 23.54 19.01 8.67
CA SER A 110 22.82 19.75 7.62
C SER A 110 21.30 19.59 7.68
N GLY A 111 20.78 18.77 8.57
CA GLY A 111 19.36 18.69 8.89
C GLY A 111 18.67 17.43 8.41
N ASP A 112 17.34 17.49 8.40
CA ASP A 112 16.46 16.43 7.92
C ASP A 112 16.24 16.59 6.40
N TYR A 113 16.43 15.52 5.67
CA TYR A 113 16.28 15.45 4.22
C TYR A 113 15.08 14.61 3.79
N GLY A 114 14.16 14.38 4.70
CA GLY A 114 12.94 13.64 4.43
C GLY A 114 12.89 12.27 5.09
N GLY A 115 11.95 11.45 4.68
CA GLY A 115 11.73 10.16 5.30
C GLY A 115 10.88 9.25 4.46
N LEU A 116 11.00 7.96 4.74
CA LEU A 116 10.12 6.94 4.21
C LEU A 116 9.02 6.64 5.22
N HIS A 117 7.79 6.70 4.79
CA HIS A 117 6.62 6.32 5.57
C HIS A 117 6.07 5.02 4.99
N MET A 118 5.80 4.05 5.83
CA MET A 118 5.11 2.81 5.47
C MET A 118 3.83 2.72 6.28
N GLY A 119 2.70 2.69 5.58
CA GLY A 119 1.39 2.42 6.13
C GLY A 119 0.87 1.08 5.62
N ALA A 120 0.15 0.33 6.47
CA ALA A 120 -0.63 -0.81 6.01
C ALA A 120 -2.04 -0.74 6.57
N VAL A 121 -3.01 -1.00 5.72
CA VAL A 121 -4.43 -0.85 6.00
C VAL A 121 -5.16 -2.09 5.52
N LEU A 122 -6.01 -2.63 6.38
CA LEU A 122 -7.01 -3.63 5.99
C LEU A 122 -8.22 -2.91 5.43
N TYR A 123 -8.58 -3.24 4.21
CA TYR A 123 -9.77 -2.72 3.54
C TYR A 123 -10.83 -3.79 3.41
N GLY A 124 -12.07 -3.38 3.55
CA GLY A 124 -13.23 -4.19 3.30
C GLY A 124 -14.35 -3.37 2.71
N GLN A 125 -15.21 -4.03 1.98
CA GLN A 125 -16.31 -3.40 1.28
C GLN A 125 -17.65 -4.04 1.72
N PRO A 126 -18.16 -3.66 2.90
CA PRO A 126 -19.25 -4.41 3.54
C PRO A 126 -20.62 -4.23 2.89
N HIS A 127 -20.84 -3.18 2.10
CA HIS A 127 -22.20 -2.80 1.66
C HIS A 127 -22.37 -2.65 0.15
N LEU A 128 -21.43 -3.12 -0.65
CA LEU A 128 -21.52 -2.92 -2.09
C LEU A 128 -22.24 -4.04 -2.79
N ASN A 129 -23.29 -3.67 -3.51
CA ASN A 129 -23.98 -4.56 -4.43
C ASN A 129 -23.05 -5.04 -5.56
N ASP A 130 -22.09 -4.21 -5.99
CA ASP A 130 -21.22 -4.47 -7.13
C ASP A 130 -20.25 -5.66 -6.91
N PHE A 131 -19.88 -5.96 -5.65
CA PHE A 131 -19.00 -7.08 -5.29
C PHE A 131 -19.71 -8.13 -4.42
N LYS A 132 -21.03 -8.00 -4.23
CA LYS A 132 -21.81 -8.95 -3.44
C LYS A 132 -21.75 -10.33 -4.09
N GLY A 133 -21.33 -11.34 -3.30
CA GLY A 133 -21.20 -12.72 -3.80
C GLY A 133 -19.99 -12.98 -4.67
N THR A 134 -19.06 -12.02 -4.81
CA THR A 134 -17.80 -12.19 -5.51
C THR A 134 -16.64 -12.28 -4.50
N SER A 135 -15.49 -12.74 -4.96
CA SER A 135 -14.30 -12.93 -4.13
C SER A 135 -13.13 -12.09 -4.63
N PHE A 136 -12.43 -11.41 -3.72
CA PHE A 136 -11.18 -10.73 -4.06
C PHE A 136 -10.04 -11.69 -4.40
N PHE A 137 -10.17 -12.99 -4.16
CA PHE A 137 -9.24 -13.97 -4.72
C PHE A 137 -9.39 -14.16 -6.22
N HIS A 138 -10.56 -13.79 -6.81
CA HIS A 138 -10.72 -13.77 -8.26
C HIS A 138 -9.94 -12.61 -8.87
N PRO A 139 -8.98 -12.82 -9.79
CA PRO A 139 -8.06 -11.78 -10.26
C PRO A 139 -8.77 -10.53 -10.80
N ARG A 140 -9.79 -10.70 -11.63
CA ARG A 140 -10.51 -9.57 -12.25
C ARG A 140 -11.38 -8.80 -11.24
N VAL A 141 -11.95 -9.50 -10.25
CA VAL A 141 -12.67 -8.84 -9.14
C VAL A 141 -11.71 -8.02 -8.29
N PHE A 142 -10.54 -8.57 -7.99
CA PHE A 142 -9.51 -7.86 -7.23
C PHE A 142 -9.00 -6.62 -7.97
N GLU A 143 -8.70 -6.73 -9.26
CA GLU A 143 -8.28 -5.59 -10.10
C GLU A 143 -9.35 -4.50 -10.16
N SER A 144 -10.62 -4.91 -10.32
CA SER A 144 -11.76 -3.98 -10.29
C SER A 144 -11.92 -3.31 -8.92
N ALA A 145 -11.69 -4.06 -7.84
CA ALA A 145 -11.72 -3.52 -6.47
C ALA A 145 -10.60 -2.49 -6.25
N ILE A 146 -9.38 -2.74 -6.76
CA ILE A 146 -8.29 -1.75 -6.74
C ILE A 146 -8.70 -0.50 -7.51
N ALA A 147 -9.26 -0.63 -8.73
CA ALA A 147 -9.67 0.51 -9.53
C ALA A 147 -10.76 1.34 -8.83
N ASP A 148 -11.76 0.69 -8.22
CA ASP A 148 -12.81 1.37 -7.43
C ASP A 148 -12.24 2.07 -6.19
N PHE A 149 -11.36 1.38 -5.47
CA PHE A 149 -10.67 1.96 -4.31
C PHE A 149 -9.89 3.22 -4.69
N LEU A 150 -9.04 3.13 -5.73
CA LEU A 150 -8.21 4.23 -6.18
C LEU A 150 -9.06 5.42 -6.67
N SER A 151 -10.12 5.15 -7.41
CA SER A 151 -11.03 6.20 -7.88
C SER A 151 -11.79 6.85 -6.73
N SER A 152 -12.15 6.08 -5.70
CA SER A 152 -12.81 6.60 -4.49
C SER A 152 -11.87 7.45 -3.65
N TYR A 153 -10.60 7.06 -3.53
CA TYR A 153 -9.63 7.71 -2.66
C TYR A 153 -8.92 8.90 -3.33
N PHE A 154 -8.52 8.74 -4.59
CA PHE A 154 -7.72 9.71 -5.33
C PHE A 154 -8.51 10.44 -6.42
N GLY A 155 -9.45 9.75 -7.05
CA GLY A 155 -10.04 10.17 -8.30
C GLY A 155 -10.89 11.44 -8.24
N HIS A 156 -11.38 11.83 -7.06
CA HIS A 156 -12.19 13.05 -6.87
C HIS A 156 -11.35 14.32 -6.64
N LYS A 157 -10.08 14.18 -6.30
CA LYS A 157 -9.21 15.31 -5.94
C LYS A 157 -8.73 16.05 -7.20
N LYS A 158 -8.77 17.39 -7.16
CA LYS A 158 -8.39 18.27 -8.27
C LYS A 158 -7.34 19.30 -7.86
N TYR A 159 -6.48 19.64 -8.81
CA TYR A 159 -5.60 20.79 -8.76
C TYR A 159 -5.97 21.76 -9.89
N GLY A 160 -6.72 22.79 -9.53
CA GLY A 160 -7.38 23.64 -10.54
C GLY A 160 -8.40 22.86 -11.36
N ARG A 161 -8.15 22.74 -12.68
CA ARG A 161 -9.03 22.00 -13.63
C ARG A 161 -8.54 20.57 -13.90
N LYS A 162 -7.35 20.21 -13.43
CA LYS A 162 -6.73 18.90 -13.67
C LYS A 162 -6.96 17.94 -12.49
N PRO A 163 -6.81 16.62 -12.68
CA PRO A 163 -6.73 15.70 -11.56
C PRO A 163 -5.53 16.05 -10.68
N TYR A 164 -5.68 15.91 -9.36
CA TYR A 164 -4.54 16.09 -8.45
C TYR A 164 -3.61 14.87 -8.43
N HIS A 165 -4.14 13.70 -8.76
CA HIS A 165 -3.37 12.45 -8.82
C HIS A 165 -3.50 11.81 -10.19
N ARG A 166 -2.50 11.01 -10.53
CA ARG A 166 -2.51 10.12 -11.69
C ARG A 166 -2.00 8.73 -11.30
N GLY A 167 -2.52 7.72 -11.95
CA GLY A 167 -2.16 6.31 -11.73
C GLY A 167 -3.34 5.37 -11.92
N PRO A 168 -3.13 4.07 -11.65
CA PRO A 168 -1.88 3.45 -11.25
C PRO A 168 -0.84 3.45 -12.39
N LEU A 169 0.42 3.68 -12.05
CA LEU A 169 1.56 3.63 -12.96
C LEU A 169 2.55 2.56 -12.51
N ASN A 170 3.44 2.15 -13.39
CA ASN A 170 4.48 1.17 -13.07
C ASN A 170 3.92 -0.13 -12.44
N TRP A 171 2.78 -0.57 -12.96
CA TRP A 171 2.11 -1.78 -12.51
C TRP A 171 3.02 -3.00 -12.60
N LYS A 172 3.14 -3.76 -11.52
CA LYS A 172 3.94 -4.98 -11.43
C LYS A 172 3.26 -5.99 -10.53
N ILE A 173 3.45 -7.26 -10.82
CA ILE A 173 2.98 -8.36 -9.99
C ILE A 173 4.12 -8.84 -9.11
N ILE A 174 3.84 -8.98 -7.81
CA ILE A 174 4.75 -9.54 -6.81
C ILE A 174 4.15 -10.86 -6.32
N SER A 175 4.89 -11.95 -6.43
CA SER A 175 4.49 -13.22 -5.82
C SER A 175 4.78 -13.18 -4.32
N LEU A 176 3.76 -13.25 -3.49
CA LEU A 176 3.90 -13.32 -2.02
C LEU A 176 3.98 -14.76 -1.52
N SER A 177 3.35 -15.69 -2.25
CA SER A 177 3.36 -17.14 -2.05
C SER A 177 3.12 -17.84 -3.38
N GLU A 178 3.01 -19.17 -3.38
CA GLU A 178 2.61 -19.93 -4.56
C GLU A 178 1.17 -19.64 -5.01
N SER A 179 0.29 -19.28 -4.06
CA SER A 179 -1.12 -19.04 -4.32
C SER A 179 -1.48 -17.55 -4.45
N ILE A 180 -0.82 -16.67 -3.73
CA ILE A 180 -1.24 -15.26 -3.59
C ILE A 180 -0.24 -14.33 -4.28
N GLN A 181 -0.78 -13.56 -5.21
CA GLN A 181 -0.09 -12.48 -5.88
C GLN A 181 -0.52 -11.13 -5.32
N ALA A 182 0.39 -10.17 -5.31
CA ALA A 182 0.12 -8.77 -5.00
C ALA A 182 0.30 -7.90 -6.23
N ALA A 183 -0.54 -6.89 -6.37
CA ALA A 183 -0.36 -5.82 -7.33
C ALA A 183 0.48 -4.70 -6.70
N SER A 184 1.54 -4.29 -7.38
CA SER A 184 2.39 -3.15 -6.99
C SER A 184 2.29 -2.06 -8.04
N PHE A 185 2.05 -0.82 -7.62
CA PHE A 185 1.89 0.32 -8.52
C PHE A 185 2.22 1.64 -7.83
N ASP A 186 2.36 2.70 -8.62
CA ASP A 186 2.67 4.05 -8.16
C ASP A 186 1.48 4.98 -8.41
N ILE A 187 1.26 5.89 -7.47
CA ILE A 187 0.36 7.04 -7.61
C ILE A 187 1.21 8.31 -7.50
N PHE A 188 1.07 9.20 -8.46
CA PHE A 188 1.77 10.47 -8.47
C PHE A 188 0.80 11.62 -8.22
N SER A 189 1.23 12.59 -7.42
CA SER A 189 0.52 13.85 -7.25
C SER A 189 1.02 14.91 -8.24
N GLU A 190 0.23 15.94 -8.51
CA GLU A 190 0.65 17.13 -9.28
C GLU A 190 1.79 17.91 -8.59
N THR A 191 2.04 17.68 -7.32
CA THR A 191 3.18 18.27 -6.58
C THR A 191 4.46 17.46 -6.71
N GLY A 192 4.44 16.37 -7.50
CA GLY A 192 5.60 15.50 -7.74
C GLY A 192 5.87 14.50 -6.61
N GLU A 193 4.94 14.31 -5.68
CA GLU A 193 5.04 13.27 -4.67
C GLU A 193 4.63 11.93 -5.28
N MET A 194 5.37 10.89 -4.92
CA MET A 194 5.10 9.52 -5.33
C MET A 194 4.69 8.68 -4.12
N GLU A 195 3.59 7.97 -4.24
CA GLU A 195 3.21 6.91 -3.32
C GLU A 195 3.27 5.56 -4.03
N LYS A 196 4.07 4.64 -3.47
CA LYS A 196 4.11 3.23 -3.92
C LYS A 196 3.06 2.45 -3.15
N TYR A 197 2.21 1.72 -3.86
CA TYR A 197 1.21 0.82 -3.29
C TYR A 197 1.52 -0.64 -3.60
N ILE A 198 1.25 -1.51 -2.63
CA ILE A 198 1.23 -2.95 -2.78
C ILE A 198 -0.09 -3.44 -2.20
N ALA A 199 -0.93 -4.09 -3.00
CA ALA A 199 -2.23 -4.59 -2.58
C ALA A 199 -2.32 -6.10 -2.83
N PHE A 200 -2.95 -6.84 -1.91
CA PHE A 200 -3.19 -8.27 -2.07
C PHE A 200 -4.46 -8.71 -1.31
N PRO A 201 -5.18 -9.72 -1.81
CA PRO A 201 -6.37 -10.24 -1.16
C PRO A 201 -6.00 -11.09 0.07
N VAL A 202 -6.83 -11.05 1.10
CA VAL A 202 -6.63 -11.82 2.34
C VAL A 202 -7.88 -12.58 2.79
N ALA A 203 -9.04 -12.25 2.21
CA ALA A 203 -10.29 -12.98 2.34
C ALA A 203 -11.19 -12.65 1.15
N HIS A 204 -12.33 -13.33 1.01
CA HIS A 204 -13.28 -13.08 -0.08
C HIS A 204 -13.64 -11.60 -0.24
N ASN A 205 -13.80 -10.87 0.86
CA ASN A 205 -14.24 -9.47 0.87
C ASN A 205 -13.23 -8.52 1.56
N ARG A 206 -11.98 -8.96 1.71
CA ARG A 206 -10.93 -8.20 2.39
C ARG A 206 -9.64 -8.20 1.60
N LEU A 207 -8.99 -7.04 1.56
CA LEU A 207 -7.65 -6.89 1.03
C LEU A 207 -6.77 -6.06 1.96
N ILE A 208 -5.48 -6.25 1.89
CA ILE A 208 -4.50 -5.40 2.55
C ILE A 208 -3.85 -4.52 1.49
N GLY A 209 -3.79 -3.22 1.77
CA GLY A 209 -3.00 -2.24 1.03
C GLY A 209 -1.84 -1.77 1.89
N ILE A 210 -0.62 -1.88 1.35
CA ILE A 210 0.59 -1.33 1.95
C ILE A 210 1.01 -0.14 1.10
N SER A 211 1.17 1.03 1.72
CA SER A 211 1.64 2.23 1.03
C SER A 211 2.99 2.68 1.56
N PHE A 212 3.81 3.19 0.65
CA PHE A 212 5.05 3.88 0.97
C PHE A 212 4.96 5.30 0.40
N SER A 213 5.24 6.29 1.25
CA SER A 213 5.25 7.71 0.88
C SER A 213 6.49 8.42 1.43
N GLY A 214 6.67 9.69 1.07
CA GLY A 214 7.84 10.48 1.45
C GLY A 214 8.91 10.52 0.35
N ILE A 215 8.59 10.03 -0.83
CA ILE A 215 9.43 10.10 -2.04
C ILE A 215 8.86 11.20 -2.94
N SER A 216 9.72 12.06 -3.49
CA SER A 216 9.32 13.14 -4.38
C SER A 216 10.08 13.06 -5.70
N GLU A 217 9.42 13.41 -6.80
CA GLU A 217 10.10 13.59 -8.10
C GLU A 217 11.01 14.84 -8.10
N ASP A 218 10.79 15.78 -7.18
CA ASP A 218 11.64 16.96 -7.07
C ASP A 218 12.97 16.64 -6.37
N GLN A 219 13.90 16.08 -7.13
CA GLN A 219 15.23 15.67 -6.70
C GLN A 219 16.23 16.84 -6.56
N ARG A 220 15.80 18.08 -6.66
CA ARG A 220 16.71 19.23 -6.75
C ARG A 220 17.52 19.51 -5.50
N ARG A 221 17.17 18.90 -4.36
CA ARG A 221 17.80 19.21 -3.06
C ARG A 221 18.72 18.11 -2.53
N TYR A 222 18.45 16.86 -2.83
CA TYR A 222 19.22 15.74 -2.30
C TYR A 222 18.95 14.44 -3.07
N ASP A 223 19.85 13.48 -2.94
CA ASP A 223 19.72 12.16 -3.56
C ASP A 223 18.71 11.30 -2.77
N GLN A 224 17.66 10.86 -3.41
CA GLN A 224 16.63 10.01 -2.82
C GLN A 224 16.93 8.51 -2.91
N THR A 225 18.02 8.14 -3.56
CA THR A 225 18.42 6.73 -3.71
C THR A 225 18.44 5.96 -2.39
N PRO A 226 18.95 6.49 -1.27
CA PRO A 226 18.92 5.77 0.01
C PRO A 226 17.50 5.48 0.52
N ILE A 227 16.55 6.40 0.29
CA ILE A 227 15.14 6.24 0.68
C ILE A 227 14.49 5.14 -0.19
N ILE A 228 14.71 5.22 -1.51
CA ILE A 228 14.19 4.25 -2.49
C ILE A 228 14.78 2.85 -2.21
N ASN A 229 16.06 2.76 -1.92
CA ASN A 229 16.72 1.50 -1.59
C ASN A 229 16.16 0.87 -0.31
N LEU A 230 15.86 1.66 0.72
CA LEU A 230 15.21 1.16 1.92
C LEU A 230 13.82 0.61 1.58
N MET A 231 12.99 1.37 0.87
CA MET A 231 11.67 0.92 0.42
C MET A 231 11.77 -0.40 -0.35
N GLN A 232 12.67 -0.46 -1.34
CA GLN A 232 12.82 -1.67 -2.16
C GLN A 232 13.30 -2.87 -1.35
N SER A 233 14.20 -2.66 -0.38
CA SER A 233 14.67 -3.72 0.52
C SER A 233 13.54 -4.28 1.38
N ILE A 234 12.64 -3.42 1.86
CA ILE A 234 11.46 -3.85 2.63
C ILE A 234 10.52 -4.66 1.72
N ILE A 235 10.20 -4.15 0.52
CA ILE A 235 9.30 -4.81 -0.43
C ILE A 235 9.85 -6.18 -0.85
N ASN A 236 11.14 -6.27 -1.12
CA ASN A 236 11.79 -7.54 -1.52
C ASN A 236 11.77 -8.61 -0.41
N SER A 237 11.50 -8.21 0.82
CA SER A 237 11.38 -9.13 1.96
C SER A 237 9.97 -9.67 2.18
N PHE A 238 8.97 -9.18 1.43
CA PHE A 238 7.58 -9.58 1.57
C PHE A 238 7.37 -11.04 1.22
N ARG A 239 6.75 -11.79 2.12
CA ARG A 239 6.32 -13.17 1.90
C ARG A 239 5.08 -13.47 2.71
N LEU A 240 4.24 -14.36 2.22
CA LEU A 240 3.00 -14.78 2.85
C LEU A 240 3.00 -16.30 3.03
N GLU A 241 2.96 -16.76 4.27
CA GLU A 241 2.64 -18.13 4.63
C GLU A 241 1.12 -18.26 4.68
N VAL A 242 0.55 -18.95 3.69
CA VAL A 242 -0.90 -19.09 3.55
C VAL A 242 -1.41 -20.14 4.53
N GLY A 243 -2.34 -19.75 5.38
CA GLY A 243 -3.01 -20.65 6.31
C GLY A 243 -4.17 -21.43 5.67
N PRO A 244 -4.71 -22.47 6.35
CA PRO A 244 -5.75 -23.35 5.79
C PRO A 244 -7.00 -22.60 5.32
N ASP A 245 -7.47 -21.63 6.09
CA ASP A 245 -8.71 -20.91 5.75
C ASP A 245 -8.56 -20.03 4.51
N MET A 246 -7.42 -19.35 4.37
CA MET A 246 -7.12 -18.55 3.19
C MET A 246 -6.90 -19.45 1.97
N GLN A 247 -6.22 -20.58 2.14
CA GLN A 247 -6.01 -21.55 1.09
C GLN A 247 -7.34 -22.13 0.59
N ALA A 248 -8.24 -22.50 1.50
CA ALA A 248 -9.56 -23.03 1.14
C ALA A 248 -10.38 -22.03 0.31
N GLN A 249 -10.41 -20.76 0.73
CA GLN A 249 -11.09 -19.68 -0.01
C GLN A 249 -10.48 -19.47 -1.40
N TRP A 250 -9.15 -19.55 -1.53
CA TRP A 250 -8.47 -19.42 -2.80
C TRP A 250 -8.76 -20.61 -3.72
N GLU A 251 -8.76 -21.84 -3.21
CA GLU A 251 -9.07 -23.05 -3.96
C GLU A 251 -10.52 -23.08 -4.43
N GLU A 252 -11.47 -22.58 -3.62
CA GLU A 252 -12.85 -22.40 -4.01
C GLU A 252 -12.96 -21.52 -5.27
N VAL A 253 -12.25 -20.40 -5.30
CA VAL A 253 -12.23 -19.52 -6.47
C VAL A 253 -11.55 -20.19 -7.65
N LYS A 254 -10.42 -20.86 -7.44
CA LYS A 254 -9.68 -21.56 -8.49
C LYS A 254 -10.50 -22.64 -9.18
N ALA A 255 -11.44 -23.25 -8.48
CA ALA A 255 -12.30 -24.30 -9.03
C ALA A 255 -13.17 -23.80 -10.21
N TYR A 256 -13.58 -22.52 -10.20
CA TYR A 256 -14.36 -21.92 -11.29
C TYR A 256 -13.58 -20.87 -12.11
N CYS A 257 -12.43 -20.42 -11.63
CA CYS A 257 -11.52 -19.53 -12.32
C CYS A 257 -10.12 -20.15 -12.38
N PRO A 258 -9.83 -21.04 -13.35
CA PRO A 258 -8.55 -21.74 -13.41
C PRO A 258 -7.33 -20.80 -13.58
N ASP A 259 -7.49 -19.68 -14.29
CA ASP A 259 -6.46 -18.66 -14.44
C ASP A 259 -6.53 -17.67 -13.26
N MET A 260 -5.66 -17.88 -12.29
CA MET A 260 -5.54 -17.05 -11.09
C MET A 260 -4.51 -15.91 -11.27
N SER A 261 -4.04 -15.66 -12.48
CA SER A 261 -3.04 -14.66 -12.75
C SER A 261 -3.64 -13.25 -12.77
N LEU A 262 -2.98 -12.31 -12.10
CA LEU A 262 -3.27 -10.90 -12.26
C LEU A 262 -2.79 -10.41 -13.64
N THR A 263 -3.42 -9.36 -14.15
CA THR A 263 -3.02 -8.73 -15.41
C THR A 263 -1.60 -8.16 -15.30
N THR A 264 -0.80 -8.37 -16.32
CA THR A 264 0.57 -7.83 -16.37
C THR A 264 0.59 -6.35 -16.74
N GLU A 265 -0.47 -5.87 -17.36
CA GLU A 265 -0.64 -4.49 -17.77
C GLU A 265 -1.97 -3.95 -17.22
N PHE A 266 -1.90 -2.93 -16.39
CA PHE A 266 -3.07 -2.24 -15.86
C PHE A 266 -2.99 -0.77 -16.31
N GLY A 267 -4.02 -0.32 -17.02
CA GLY A 267 -4.04 1.03 -17.58
C GLY A 267 -4.21 2.12 -16.53
N GLU A 268 -3.70 3.31 -16.83
CA GLU A 268 -3.92 4.50 -16.01
C GLU A 268 -5.41 4.86 -15.96
N LEU A 269 -5.92 5.11 -14.75
CA LEU A 269 -7.33 5.47 -14.54
C LEU A 269 -7.58 6.91 -14.98
N LYS A 270 -8.72 7.14 -15.61
CA LYS A 270 -9.13 8.47 -16.08
C LYS A 270 -9.73 9.27 -14.94
N TRP A 271 -8.95 10.18 -14.37
CA TRP A 271 -9.38 11.13 -13.34
C TRP A 271 -9.44 12.56 -13.89
N PRO A 272 -10.17 13.50 -13.27
CA PRO A 272 -10.98 13.35 -12.06
C PRO A 272 -12.33 12.69 -12.34
N VAL A 273 -12.79 11.89 -11.40
CA VAL A 273 -14.15 11.33 -11.40
C VAL A 273 -15.05 12.22 -10.56
N SER A 274 -16.27 12.46 -11.02
CA SER A 274 -17.26 13.11 -10.17
C SER A 274 -17.56 12.24 -8.94
N PRO A 275 -17.66 12.80 -7.72
CA PRO A 275 -18.03 12.02 -6.53
C PRO A 275 -19.35 11.24 -6.69
N LYS A 276 -20.23 11.71 -7.59
CA LYS A 276 -21.51 11.05 -7.92
C LYS A 276 -21.35 9.87 -8.87
N ASP A 277 -20.24 9.82 -9.59
CA ASP A 277 -19.96 8.80 -10.62
C ASP A 277 -18.95 7.75 -10.15
N VAL A 278 -18.36 7.93 -8.98
CA VAL A 278 -17.51 6.91 -8.37
C VAL A 278 -18.35 5.67 -8.10
N GLY A 279 -17.99 4.55 -8.73
CA GLY A 279 -18.69 3.28 -8.67
C GLY A 279 -19.78 3.08 -9.72
N LYS A 280 -19.96 4.01 -10.65
CA LYS A 280 -20.69 3.73 -11.88
C LYS A 280 -19.65 3.29 -12.92
N SER A 281 -19.72 2.03 -13.34
CA SER A 281 -18.86 1.35 -14.34
C SER A 281 -17.56 2.09 -14.66
N ILE A 282 -16.45 1.64 -14.09
CA ILE A 282 -15.15 2.14 -14.48
C ILE A 282 -14.87 1.56 -15.88
N ASP A 283 -14.98 2.44 -16.87
CA ASP A 283 -14.62 2.12 -18.23
C ASP A 283 -13.09 2.03 -18.31
N THR A 284 -12.57 0.87 -17.94
CA THR A 284 -11.18 0.51 -18.15
C THR A 284 -11.05 0.19 -19.62
N SER A 285 -10.53 1.16 -20.38
CA SER A 285 -10.44 1.07 -21.85
C SER A 285 -9.55 -0.06 -22.38
N SER A 286 -9.21 -1.06 -21.59
CA SER A 286 -8.46 -2.26 -21.98
C SER A 286 -8.76 -3.50 -21.12
N THR A 287 -9.60 -3.42 -20.10
CA THR A 287 -9.97 -4.58 -19.27
C THR A 287 -11.48 -4.74 -19.28
N MET A 288 -11.93 -5.95 -19.40
CA MET A 288 -13.32 -6.43 -19.47
C MET A 288 -14.30 -5.55 -18.69
N THR A 289 -15.40 -5.20 -19.30
CA THR A 289 -16.51 -4.48 -18.66
C THR A 289 -17.00 -5.24 -17.43
N SER A 290 -17.37 -4.51 -16.40
CA SER A 290 -17.95 -5.04 -15.14
C SER A 290 -19.07 -6.08 -15.40
N ASN A 291 -19.75 -5.99 -16.52
CA ASN A 291 -20.79 -6.92 -16.93
C ASN A 291 -20.28 -8.32 -17.30
N GLU A 292 -19.03 -8.47 -17.75
CA GLU A 292 -18.46 -9.80 -18.03
C GLU A 292 -17.99 -10.50 -16.75
N VAL A 293 -17.55 -9.76 -15.74
CA VAL A 293 -17.19 -10.31 -14.43
C VAL A 293 -18.44 -10.78 -13.67
N LEU A 294 -19.56 -10.05 -13.82
CA LEU A 294 -20.83 -10.39 -13.17
C LEU A 294 -21.65 -11.45 -13.92
N SER A 295 -21.35 -11.70 -15.19
CA SER A 295 -22.01 -12.75 -15.98
C SER A 295 -21.39 -14.15 -15.84
N SER A 296 -20.28 -14.30 -15.13
CA SER A 296 -19.77 -15.61 -14.73
C SER A 296 -20.73 -16.27 -13.74
N PRO A 297 -20.94 -17.60 -13.78
CA PRO A 297 -22.05 -18.28 -13.10
C PRO A 297 -21.86 -18.39 -11.58
N VAL A 298 -21.89 -17.28 -10.88
CA VAL A 298 -22.02 -17.23 -9.42
C VAL A 298 -23.46 -17.51 -8.95
N GLU A 299 -24.39 -17.75 -9.91
CA GLU A 299 -25.81 -18.02 -9.61
C GLU A 299 -26.09 -19.36 -8.90
N LYS A 300 -25.08 -20.11 -8.47
CA LYS A 300 -25.28 -21.46 -7.87
C LYS A 300 -24.67 -21.66 -6.49
N LEU A 301 -24.54 -20.63 -5.70
CA LEU A 301 -24.24 -20.79 -4.26
C LEU A 301 -25.42 -20.24 -3.43
N ASN A 302 -26.54 -20.91 -3.51
CA ASN A 302 -27.63 -20.89 -2.51
C ASN A 302 -27.64 -22.22 -1.78
#